data_d260b987db4c0e7f242014f26604b522
#
_entry.id   d260b987db4c0e7f242014f26604b522
#
_cell.length_a   1.000
_cell.length_b   1.000
_cell.length_c   1.000
_cell.angle_alpha   90.00
_cell.angle_beta   90.00
_cell.angle_gamma   90.00
#
_symmetry.space_group_name_H-M   'P 1'
#
loop_
_entity.id
_entity.type
_entity.pdbx_description
1 polymer ?
#
loop_
_entity_poly.entity_id
_entity_poly.type
_entity_poly.pdbx_seq_one_letter_code
_entity_poly.pdbx_strand_id
1 'polypeptide(L)'
;MGKAGKIGIGVAAAGLVLFGIGMIGGRIFDTEEPPRPTATPTQQTQVNTTYRRPGATTTAATTAAPTASNGAKLVTKIDLTTYKVTVEVGQSTMPIVTMTPAEAADKREIWTSSDPAVATVDALGNIKGVKVGSCTVTVAAAANPSVKAEVAVTVKAAASTTSRPTTKSTAAESVDALVARVSAKVKQPTYIQGILIANKTYGLPRSFDPGADSDMLNAFSKMRKDAAKQGLSLVNSSNYRSYDDQVRLYKKYVSRDGQQAADTYSARPGFSEHQTGLVIDLNSVSDAFAGTPEANWVAKNAHKYGFIVRYPKGKEAITGYQYEPWHIRYLGVKTATAVYQSGQTLEEYLGVTSVYAD
;
A
#
# COMPACT_ATOMS: atom_id res chain seq x y z
N MET A 1 -65.98 36.42 11.89
CA MET A 1 -66.15 36.41 10.44
C MET A 1 -64.93 35.66 9.88
N GLY A 2 -65.01 34.42 9.61
CA GLY A 2 -65.63 33.68 8.51
C GLY A 2 -64.50 33.58 7.43
N LYS A 3 -64.05 32.48 6.95
CA LYS A 3 -64.65 31.20 6.56
C LYS A 3 -63.58 30.12 6.43
N ALA A 4 -63.92 28.92 6.85
CA ALA A 4 -63.27 27.66 6.55
C ALA A 4 -63.49 27.28 5.06
N GLY A 5 -62.52 26.58 4.50
CA GLY A 5 -62.58 25.90 3.22
C GLY A 5 -61.97 24.48 3.31
N LYS A 6 -62.89 23.52 3.21
CA LYS A 6 -62.62 22.07 3.34
C LYS A 6 -62.33 21.43 1.99
N ILE A 7 -61.56 20.31 2.05
CA ILE A 7 -61.81 19.02 1.40
C ILE A 7 -61.20 18.80 0.00
N GLY A 8 -60.50 17.66 -0.09
CA GLY A 8 -60.16 16.92 -1.30
C GLY A 8 -59.36 15.67 -0.99
N ILE A 9 -60.06 14.63 -0.46
CA ILE A 9 -59.55 13.26 -0.39
C ILE A 9 -59.78 12.62 -1.77
N GLY A 10 -58.74 12.16 -2.42
CA GLY A 10 -58.81 11.37 -3.64
C GLY A 10 -58.20 9.98 -3.40
N VAL A 11 -59.04 9.00 -3.17
CA VAL A 11 -58.74 7.56 -3.22
C VAL A 11 -58.96 7.07 -4.64
N ALA A 12 -57.99 6.38 -5.22
CA ALA A 12 -58.15 5.52 -6.40
C ALA A 12 -57.11 4.40 -6.27
N ALA A 13 -57.56 3.28 -5.86
CA ALA A 13 -58.10 2.10 -6.53
C ALA A 13 -57.00 1.23 -7.19
N ALA A 14 -56.86 0.06 -6.58
CA ALA A 14 -56.07 -1.06 -7.01
C ALA A 14 -56.46 -1.58 -8.39
N GLY A 15 -55.48 -1.91 -9.21
CA GLY A 15 -55.62 -2.72 -10.41
C GLY A 15 -54.85 -4.01 -10.29
N LEU A 16 -55.53 -5.05 -9.86
CA LEU A 16 -55.06 -6.44 -9.88
C LEU A 16 -55.26 -6.97 -11.30
N VAL A 17 -54.19 -7.32 -12.01
CA VAL A 17 -54.29 -8.09 -13.26
C VAL A 17 -53.75 -9.48 -13.01
N LEU A 18 -54.66 -10.40 -12.83
CA LEU A 18 -54.46 -11.84 -12.93
C LEU A 18 -54.33 -12.19 -14.42
N PHE A 19 -53.26 -12.80 -14.84
CA PHE A 19 -53.18 -13.56 -16.09
C PHE A 19 -52.82 -15.02 -15.81
N GLY A 20 -53.66 -15.83 -16.43
CA GLY A 20 -53.87 -17.24 -16.22
C GLY A 20 -52.70 -18.14 -16.65
N ILE A 21 -52.75 -19.29 -16.05
CA ILE A 21 -52.00 -20.49 -16.36
C ILE A 21 -52.47 -21.04 -17.71
N GLY A 22 -51.51 -21.16 -18.67
CA GLY A 22 -51.66 -21.95 -19.88
C GLY A 22 -50.55 -23.00 -19.91
N MET A 23 -50.90 -24.25 -19.54
CA MET A 23 -50.07 -25.42 -19.84
C MET A 23 -50.25 -25.82 -21.27
N ILE A 24 -49.21 -25.88 -22.07
CA ILE A 24 -49.14 -26.76 -23.26
C ILE A 24 -47.67 -27.27 -23.43
N GLY A 25 -47.54 -28.55 -23.32
CA GLY A 25 -46.71 -29.47 -24.10
C GLY A 25 -45.21 -29.24 -24.24
N GLY A 26 -44.48 -30.08 -23.56
CA GLY A 26 -43.16 -30.62 -23.72
C GLY A 26 -42.30 -30.32 -24.96
N ARG A 27 -41.09 -29.89 -24.69
CA ARG A 27 -39.87 -30.41 -25.29
C ARG A 27 -38.70 -29.95 -24.41
N ILE A 28 -38.00 -30.95 -23.86
CA ILE A 28 -36.71 -30.81 -23.23
C ILE A 28 -35.72 -30.54 -24.34
N PHE A 29 -35.09 -29.39 -24.39
CA PHE A 29 -33.88 -29.16 -25.17
C PHE A 29 -32.71 -29.36 -24.22
N ASP A 30 -32.04 -30.51 -24.37
CA ASP A 30 -30.67 -30.71 -23.90
C ASP A 30 -29.79 -29.67 -24.59
N THR A 31 -29.24 -28.73 -23.86
CA THR A 31 -28.14 -27.91 -24.32
C THR A 31 -26.84 -28.64 -23.93
N GLU A 32 -26.28 -29.35 -24.90
CA GLU A 32 -24.93 -29.89 -24.81
C GLU A 32 -23.92 -28.74 -24.56
N GLU A 33 -23.18 -28.90 -23.48
CA GLU A 33 -22.00 -28.09 -23.14
C GLU A 33 -20.92 -28.41 -24.20
N PRO A 34 -20.23 -27.39 -24.79
CA PRO A 34 -19.16 -27.66 -25.73
C PRO A 34 -17.98 -28.36 -25.06
N PRO A 35 -17.31 -29.33 -25.69
CA PRO A 35 -16.28 -30.13 -25.05
C PRO A 35 -15.06 -29.29 -24.70
N ARG A 36 -14.62 -29.43 -23.44
CA ARG A 36 -13.38 -28.91 -22.90
C ARG A 36 -12.20 -29.50 -23.68
N PRO A 37 -11.22 -28.70 -24.12
CA PRO A 37 -10.04 -29.26 -24.78
C PRO A 37 -9.23 -30.10 -23.78
N THR A 38 -9.04 -31.37 -24.12
CA THR A 38 -8.17 -32.32 -23.45
C THR A 38 -6.72 -31.89 -23.61
N ALA A 39 -6.07 -31.58 -22.48
CA ALA A 39 -4.64 -31.36 -22.43
C ALA A 39 -3.89 -32.68 -22.71
N THR A 40 -3.12 -32.71 -23.77
CA THR A 40 -2.16 -33.77 -24.07
C THR A 40 -1.02 -33.72 -23.04
N PRO A 41 -0.65 -34.83 -22.40
CA PRO A 41 0.49 -34.83 -21.49
C PRO A 41 1.80 -34.72 -22.28
N THR A 42 2.48 -33.60 -22.13
CA THR A 42 3.85 -33.43 -22.62
C THR A 42 4.78 -34.27 -21.74
N GLN A 43 5.46 -35.21 -22.31
CA GLN A 43 6.48 -36.03 -21.66
C GLN A 43 7.59 -35.11 -21.09
N GLN A 44 7.79 -35.17 -19.79
CA GLN A 44 8.99 -34.66 -19.15
C GLN A 44 10.16 -35.57 -19.49
N THR A 45 11.05 -35.09 -20.33
CA THR A 45 12.38 -35.70 -20.52
C THR A 45 13.21 -35.38 -19.28
N GLN A 46 13.43 -36.39 -18.46
CA GLN A 46 14.39 -36.32 -17.36
C GLN A 46 15.80 -36.25 -17.94
N VAL A 47 16.44 -35.08 -17.86
CA VAL A 47 17.87 -34.96 -18.07
C VAL A 47 18.57 -35.17 -16.75
N ASN A 48 19.12 -36.35 -16.58
CA ASN A 48 19.96 -36.72 -15.44
C ASN A 48 21.34 -36.07 -15.66
N THR A 49 21.61 -34.94 -15.02
CA THR A 49 22.92 -34.29 -15.06
C THR A 49 23.63 -34.50 -13.74
N THR A 50 24.53 -35.44 -13.71
CA THR A 50 25.53 -35.64 -12.65
C THR A 50 26.35 -34.37 -12.45
N TYR A 51 26.26 -33.78 -11.27
CA TYR A 51 27.02 -32.61 -10.86
C TYR A 51 28.49 -32.98 -10.67
N ARG A 52 29.34 -32.60 -11.61
CA ARG A 52 30.82 -32.65 -11.47
C ARG A 52 31.30 -31.23 -11.16
N ARG A 53 31.91 -31.06 -9.97
CA ARG A 53 32.52 -29.83 -9.50
C ARG A 53 33.75 -29.46 -10.39
N PRO A 54 33.80 -28.28 -11.01
CA PRO A 54 35.04 -27.75 -11.60
C PRO A 54 35.73 -26.81 -10.61
N GLY A 55 37.04 -26.91 -10.57
CA GLY A 55 37.93 -26.06 -9.81
C GLY A 55 37.90 -24.60 -10.29
N ALA A 56 38.29 -23.72 -9.37
CA ALA A 56 38.41 -22.30 -9.58
C ALA A 56 39.35 -21.96 -10.75
N THR A 57 38.82 -21.24 -11.73
CA THR A 57 39.65 -20.43 -12.65
C THR A 57 38.96 -19.10 -12.82
N THR A 58 39.60 -18.07 -12.31
CA THR A 58 39.21 -16.66 -12.48
C THR A 58 39.28 -16.30 -13.96
N THR A 59 38.14 -16.09 -14.59
CA THR A 59 38.09 -15.40 -15.88
C THR A 59 37.25 -14.15 -15.66
N ALA A 60 37.91 -12.99 -15.76
CA ALA A 60 37.28 -11.68 -15.74
C ALA A 60 36.28 -11.62 -16.92
N ALA A 61 35.00 -11.63 -16.58
CA ALA A 61 33.96 -11.29 -17.56
C ALA A 61 33.97 -9.78 -17.75
N THR A 62 34.48 -9.33 -18.86
CA THR A 62 34.36 -7.96 -19.34
C THR A 62 32.86 -7.70 -19.60
N THR A 63 32.20 -7.06 -18.64
CA THR A 63 30.81 -6.64 -18.80
C THR A 63 30.80 -5.45 -19.76
N ALA A 64 30.32 -5.67 -20.99
CA ALA A 64 30.03 -4.61 -21.92
C ALA A 64 29.08 -3.59 -21.26
N ALA A 65 29.45 -2.32 -21.27
CA ALA A 65 28.59 -1.24 -20.83
C ALA A 65 27.28 -1.25 -21.64
N PRO A 66 26.12 -1.10 -21.00
CA PRO A 66 24.85 -1.03 -21.71
C PRO A 66 24.83 0.22 -22.59
N THR A 67 24.76 0.04 -23.89
CA THR A 67 24.58 1.12 -24.87
C THR A 67 23.19 1.72 -24.66
N ALA A 68 23.14 2.98 -24.22
CA ALA A 68 21.91 3.75 -24.18
C ALA A 68 21.39 3.94 -25.61
N SER A 69 20.26 3.34 -25.96
CA SER A 69 19.56 3.61 -27.20
C SER A 69 18.69 4.85 -27.05
N ASN A 70 18.86 5.81 -27.93
CA ASN A 70 17.98 6.96 -28.19
C ASN A 70 17.78 7.98 -27.09
N GLY A 71 18.82 8.81 -26.79
CA GLY A 71 18.62 10.09 -26.09
C GLY A 71 18.03 10.02 -24.68
N ALA A 72 17.88 8.82 -24.12
CA ALA A 72 17.33 8.63 -22.79
C ALA A 72 18.32 9.14 -21.71
N LYS A 73 17.89 10.07 -20.87
CA LYS A 73 18.70 10.56 -19.76
C LYS A 73 18.94 9.43 -18.75
N LEU A 74 20.18 9.19 -18.41
CA LEU A 74 20.59 8.25 -17.36
C LEU A 74 20.64 8.95 -16.01
N VAL A 75 20.51 8.14 -14.92
CA VAL A 75 20.80 8.62 -13.57
C VAL A 75 22.25 9.04 -13.48
N THR A 76 22.52 10.25 -12.98
CA THR A 76 23.86 10.81 -12.80
C THR A 76 24.24 10.98 -11.34
N LYS A 77 23.26 10.92 -10.42
CA LYS A 77 23.48 11.03 -8.98
C LYS A 77 22.41 10.27 -8.21
N ILE A 78 22.79 9.67 -7.09
CA ILE A 78 21.93 9.11 -6.07
C ILE A 78 22.20 9.83 -4.75
N ASP A 79 21.16 10.41 -4.16
CA ASP A 79 21.18 10.96 -2.80
C ASP A 79 20.33 10.11 -1.89
N LEU A 80 20.75 10.00 -0.62
CA LEU A 80 20.04 9.28 0.43
C LEU A 80 19.65 10.24 1.54
N THR A 81 18.47 10.01 2.16
CA THR A 81 18.08 10.78 3.35
C THR A 81 18.98 10.54 4.55
N THR A 82 19.69 9.40 4.57
CA THR A 82 20.67 9.07 5.60
C THR A 82 21.77 8.17 5.04
N TYR A 83 22.98 8.43 5.41
CA TYR A 83 24.18 7.65 5.05
C TYR A 83 24.67 6.76 6.20
N LYS A 84 24.00 6.83 7.36
CA LYS A 84 24.29 5.98 8.53
C LYS A 84 22.98 5.56 9.18
N VAL A 85 22.82 4.28 9.42
CA VAL A 85 21.67 3.73 10.14
C VAL A 85 22.15 2.80 11.27
N THR A 86 21.39 2.83 12.36
CA THR A 86 21.54 1.83 13.43
C THR A 86 20.22 1.07 13.50
N VAL A 87 20.30 -0.25 13.43
CA VAL A 87 19.15 -1.16 13.49
C VAL A 87 19.42 -2.25 14.53
N GLU A 88 18.40 -2.69 15.23
CA GLU A 88 18.56 -3.84 16.15
C GLU A 88 18.40 -5.16 15.40
N VAL A 89 18.95 -6.24 15.95
CA VAL A 89 18.73 -7.59 15.40
C VAL A 89 17.24 -7.88 15.27
N GLY A 90 16.82 -8.30 14.07
CA GLY A 90 15.41 -8.58 13.74
C GLY A 90 14.61 -7.35 13.29
N GLN A 91 15.11 -6.12 13.49
CA GLN A 91 14.47 -4.90 13.04
C GLN A 91 14.90 -4.51 11.63
N SER A 92 14.09 -3.68 10.97
CA SER A 92 14.37 -3.18 9.62
C SER A 92 14.31 -1.66 9.58
N THR A 93 15.03 -1.08 8.61
CA THR A 93 15.00 0.35 8.29
C THR A 93 15.14 0.51 6.78
N MET A 94 14.68 1.64 6.22
CA MET A 94 14.76 1.93 4.80
C MET A 94 15.19 3.39 4.61
N PRO A 95 16.36 3.65 3.98
CA PRO A 95 16.71 5.00 3.56
C PRO A 95 15.85 5.41 2.34
N ILE A 96 15.50 6.69 2.25
CA ILE A 96 14.84 7.21 1.05
C ILE A 96 15.90 7.54 0.01
N VAL A 97 15.70 7.08 -1.22
CA VAL A 97 16.58 7.30 -2.37
C VAL A 97 16.02 8.40 -3.24
N THR A 98 16.85 9.34 -3.64
CA THR A 98 16.55 10.35 -4.66
C THR A 98 17.54 10.21 -5.80
N MET A 99 17.03 10.01 -7.02
CA MET A 99 17.85 9.90 -8.24
C MET A 99 17.73 11.15 -9.11
N THR A 100 18.86 11.68 -9.52
CA THR A 100 18.99 12.84 -10.40
C THR A 100 19.56 12.41 -11.76
N PRO A 101 19.06 12.94 -12.90
CA PRO A 101 17.94 13.87 -13.01
C PRO A 101 16.58 13.22 -12.80
N ALA A 102 15.56 14.02 -12.41
CA ALA A 102 14.22 13.52 -12.14
C ALA A 102 13.57 12.84 -13.35
N GLU A 103 13.95 13.23 -14.54
CA GLU A 103 13.51 12.69 -15.82
C GLU A 103 14.37 11.52 -16.36
N ALA A 104 15.25 10.92 -15.54
CA ALA A 104 15.98 9.73 -15.94
C ALA A 104 14.99 8.60 -16.34
N ALA A 105 15.27 7.96 -17.46
CA ALA A 105 14.35 6.99 -18.07
C ALA A 105 14.23 5.69 -17.27
N ASP A 106 15.28 5.28 -16.58
CA ASP A 106 15.30 4.09 -15.73
C ASP A 106 15.87 4.47 -14.35
N LYS A 107 15.03 4.41 -13.34
CA LYS A 107 15.36 4.69 -11.95
C LYS A 107 15.29 3.43 -11.08
N ARG A 108 15.34 2.26 -11.67
CA ARG A 108 15.37 1.02 -10.89
C ARG A 108 16.63 0.98 -10.03
N GLU A 109 16.46 0.53 -8.80
CA GLU A 109 17.49 0.42 -7.78
C GLU A 109 18.02 -1.01 -7.72
N ILE A 110 19.33 -1.15 -7.58
CA ILE A 110 19.98 -2.42 -7.26
C ILE A 110 20.61 -2.28 -5.89
N TRP A 111 20.09 -3.04 -4.95
CA TRP A 111 20.55 -3.03 -3.57
C TRP A 111 21.44 -4.23 -3.27
N THR A 112 22.55 -4.00 -2.57
CA THR A 112 23.47 -5.04 -2.14
C THR A 112 23.98 -4.77 -0.73
N SER A 113 24.16 -5.82 0.06
CA SER A 113 24.83 -5.76 1.37
C SER A 113 26.24 -6.30 1.26
N SER A 114 27.21 -5.62 1.84
CA SER A 114 28.60 -6.10 1.93
C SER A 114 28.75 -7.30 2.86
N ASP A 115 27.83 -7.48 3.81
CA ASP A 115 27.77 -8.64 4.71
C ASP A 115 26.31 -8.99 5.05
N PRO A 116 25.68 -9.87 4.27
CA PRO A 116 24.31 -10.32 4.54
C PRO A 116 24.15 -11.10 5.87
N ALA A 117 25.23 -11.57 6.47
CA ALA A 117 25.17 -12.18 7.80
C ALA A 117 24.98 -11.13 8.91
N VAL A 118 25.39 -9.89 8.68
CA VAL A 118 25.19 -8.76 9.58
C VAL A 118 23.87 -8.06 9.28
N ALA A 119 23.63 -7.68 8.03
CA ALA A 119 22.35 -7.11 7.60
C ALA A 119 22.03 -7.51 6.17
N THR A 120 20.80 -7.90 5.91
CA THR A 120 20.26 -8.11 4.56
C THR A 120 19.58 -6.85 4.04
N VAL A 121 19.47 -6.73 2.72
CA VAL A 121 18.67 -5.71 2.06
C VAL A 121 17.86 -6.38 0.95
N ASP A 122 16.60 -5.98 0.81
CA ASP A 122 15.73 -6.46 -0.27
C ASP A 122 15.74 -5.51 -1.49
N ALA A 123 15.03 -5.90 -2.54
CA ALA A 123 14.95 -5.12 -3.78
C ALA A 123 14.25 -3.75 -3.60
N LEU A 124 13.58 -3.51 -2.48
CA LEU A 124 12.92 -2.25 -2.15
C LEU A 124 13.78 -1.36 -1.24
N GLY A 125 14.98 -1.81 -0.86
CA GLY A 125 15.88 -1.07 0.03
C GLY A 125 15.59 -1.25 1.52
N ASN A 126 14.78 -2.24 1.93
CA ASN A 126 14.58 -2.56 3.34
C ASN A 126 15.82 -3.25 3.90
N ILE A 127 16.54 -2.58 4.78
CA ILE A 127 17.72 -3.08 5.46
C ILE A 127 17.30 -3.73 6.77
N LYS A 128 17.50 -5.05 6.90
CA LYS A 128 17.17 -5.83 8.10
C LYS A 128 18.41 -6.25 8.86
N GLY A 129 18.48 -5.93 10.14
CA GLY A 129 19.53 -6.42 11.04
C GLY A 129 19.40 -7.91 11.30
N VAL A 130 20.46 -8.67 11.03
CA VAL A 130 20.52 -10.13 11.21
C VAL A 130 21.36 -10.51 12.43
N LYS A 131 22.55 -9.91 12.57
CA LYS A 131 23.50 -10.18 13.65
C LYS A 131 24.22 -8.89 14.05
N VAL A 132 24.56 -8.77 15.31
CA VAL A 132 25.37 -7.64 15.81
C VAL A 132 26.66 -7.50 15.00
N GLY A 133 26.93 -6.29 14.53
CA GLY A 133 28.07 -5.98 13.68
C GLY A 133 27.85 -4.71 12.88
N SER A 134 28.72 -4.47 11.90
CA SER A 134 28.59 -3.36 10.96
C SER A 134 28.87 -3.83 9.55
N CYS A 135 28.09 -3.32 8.60
CA CYS A 135 28.29 -3.56 7.17
C CYS A 135 27.93 -2.31 6.38
N THR A 136 28.17 -2.34 5.08
CA THR A 136 27.75 -1.30 4.15
C THR A 136 26.65 -1.85 3.25
N VAL A 137 25.58 -1.12 3.10
CA VAL A 137 24.54 -1.39 2.09
C VAL A 137 24.70 -0.38 0.97
N THR A 138 24.79 -0.87 -0.26
CA THR A 138 24.97 -0.05 -1.47
C THR A 138 23.69 -0.08 -2.29
N VAL A 139 23.26 1.08 -2.77
CA VAL A 139 22.26 1.24 -3.84
C VAL A 139 22.95 1.74 -5.09
N ALA A 140 22.64 1.15 -6.23
CA ALA A 140 23.14 1.56 -7.55
C ALA A 140 21.98 1.74 -8.52
N ALA A 141 22.12 2.65 -9.48
CA ALA A 141 21.15 2.79 -10.56
C ALA A 141 21.29 1.63 -11.56
N ALA A 142 20.21 0.92 -11.85
CA ALA A 142 20.23 -0.27 -12.72
C ALA A 142 20.77 0.03 -14.13
N ALA A 143 20.39 1.18 -14.73
CA ALA A 143 20.85 1.59 -16.05
C ALA A 143 22.24 2.27 -16.05
N ASN A 144 22.79 2.61 -14.89
CA ASN A 144 24.10 3.24 -14.73
C ASN A 144 24.74 2.80 -13.40
N PRO A 145 25.22 1.55 -13.29
CA PRO A 145 25.72 0.99 -12.02
C PRO A 145 26.95 1.70 -11.44
N SER A 146 27.62 2.56 -12.21
CA SER A 146 28.70 3.40 -11.70
C SER A 146 28.19 4.51 -10.76
N VAL A 147 26.92 4.87 -10.88
CA VAL A 147 26.25 5.82 -9.99
C VAL A 147 25.64 5.03 -8.84
N LYS A 148 26.23 5.19 -7.67
CA LYS A 148 25.86 4.49 -6.45
C LYS A 148 25.94 5.39 -5.23
N ALA A 149 25.25 5.00 -4.16
CA ALA A 149 25.36 5.58 -2.84
C ALA A 149 25.46 4.46 -1.79
N GLU A 150 26.04 4.76 -0.63
CA GLU A 150 26.33 3.77 0.40
C GLU A 150 25.75 4.20 1.75
N VAL A 151 25.19 3.24 2.48
CA VAL A 151 24.68 3.40 3.83
C VAL A 151 25.54 2.58 4.79
N ALA A 152 26.19 3.22 5.75
CA ALA A 152 26.86 2.52 6.84
C ALA A 152 25.79 1.99 7.80
N VAL A 153 25.72 0.67 7.95
CA VAL A 153 24.75 -0.02 8.80
C VAL A 153 25.46 -0.55 10.04
N THR A 154 24.94 -0.18 11.22
CA THR A 154 25.36 -0.77 12.48
C THR A 154 24.18 -1.55 13.05
N VAL A 155 24.38 -2.85 13.25
CA VAL A 155 23.38 -3.72 13.90
C VAL A 155 23.76 -3.88 15.35
N LYS A 156 22.85 -3.52 16.25
CA LYS A 156 22.99 -3.68 17.70
C LYS A 156 22.22 -4.90 18.18
N ALA A 157 22.60 -5.45 19.34
CA ALA A 157 21.79 -6.46 20.00
C ALA A 157 20.37 -5.89 20.23
N ALA A 158 19.37 -6.74 20.07
CA ALA A 158 18.03 -6.39 20.53
C ALA A 158 18.09 -6.05 22.03
N ALA A 159 17.52 -4.94 22.43
CA ALA A 159 17.52 -4.53 23.84
C ALA A 159 16.87 -5.65 24.67
N SER A 160 17.64 -6.25 25.57
CA SER A 160 17.10 -7.18 26.57
C SER A 160 16.14 -6.39 27.45
N THR A 161 14.87 -6.73 27.42
CA THR A 161 13.87 -6.19 28.34
C THR A 161 14.09 -6.76 29.74
N THR A 162 15.10 -6.23 30.45
CA THR A 162 15.14 -6.35 31.91
C THR A 162 14.13 -5.34 32.45
N SER A 163 13.08 -5.87 33.02
CA SER A 163 12.01 -5.14 33.70
C SER A 163 12.56 -4.24 34.80
N ARG A 164 12.46 -2.91 34.61
CA ARG A 164 12.65 -1.89 35.64
C ARG A 164 11.35 -1.76 36.42
N PRO A 165 11.37 -1.70 37.78
CA PRO A 165 10.15 -1.56 38.56
C PRO A 165 9.43 -0.23 38.28
N THR A 166 8.16 -0.29 38.01
CA THR A 166 7.26 0.79 37.67
C THR A 166 6.85 1.56 38.92
N THR A 167 7.09 2.87 38.91
CA THR A 167 6.30 3.81 39.72
C THR A 167 4.99 4.10 38.94
N LYS A 168 3.86 3.98 39.64
CA LYS A 168 2.51 4.18 39.13
C LYS A 168 2.32 5.65 38.70
N SER A 169 2.39 5.88 37.38
CA SER A 169 1.69 6.94 36.67
C SER A 169 0.56 6.28 35.91
N THR A 170 -0.58 6.92 35.72
CA THR A 170 -1.67 6.44 34.84
C THR A 170 -1.09 6.27 33.44
N ALA A 171 -0.52 5.09 33.20
CA ALA A 171 0.31 4.81 32.04
C ALA A 171 -0.56 4.65 30.82
N ALA A 172 -0.24 5.40 29.76
CA ALA A 172 -0.66 5.09 28.42
C ALA A 172 -0.43 3.59 28.15
N GLU A 173 -1.43 2.92 27.58
CA GLU A 173 -1.36 1.49 27.22
C GLU A 173 -0.10 1.23 26.39
N SER A 174 0.66 0.18 26.72
CA SER A 174 1.82 -0.18 25.88
C SER A 174 1.36 -0.60 24.49
N VAL A 175 2.18 -0.38 23.47
CA VAL A 175 1.83 -0.82 22.09
C VAL A 175 1.59 -2.32 22.04
N ASP A 176 2.27 -3.12 22.86
CA ASP A 176 2.05 -4.57 22.92
C ASP A 176 0.69 -4.93 23.53
N ALA A 177 0.25 -4.22 24.57
CA ALA A 177 -1.09 -4.39 25.15
C ALA A 177 -2.17 -3.96 24.16
N LEU A 178 -1.96 -2.83 23.46
CA LEU A 178 -2.82 -2.38 22.36
C LEU A 178 -2.95 -3.43 21.25
N VAL A 179 -1.83 -3.99 20.79
CA VAL A 179 -1.80 -5.06 19.77
C VAL A 179 -2.58 -6.29 20.23
N ALA A 180 -2.40 -6.72 21.48
CA ALA A 180 -3.13 -7.85 22.04
C ALA A 180 -4.64 -7.57 22.08
N ARG A 181 -5.05 -6.38 22.54
CA ARG A 181 -6.45 -5.96 22.61
C ARG A 181 -7.09 -5.88 21.23
N VAL A 182 -6.43 -5.27 20.24
CA VAL A 182 -6.91 -5.18 18.86
C VAL A 182 -7.07 -6.58 18.27
N SER A 183 -6.06 -7.44 18.38
CA SER A 183 -6.11 -8.82 17.89
C SER A 183 -7.19 -9.67 18.55
N ALA A 184 -7.55 -9.37 19.81
CA ALA A 184 -8.65 -10.03 20.50
C ALA A 184 -10.02 -9.59 19.97
N LYS A 185 -10.19 -8.32 19.59
CA LYS A 185 -11.46 -7.74 19.15
C LYS A 185 -11.71 -7.92 17.65
N VAL A 186 -10.71 -7.70 16.80
CA VAL A 186 -10.86 -7.70 15.34
C VAL A 186 -10.62 -9.11 14.79
N LYS A 187 -11.68 -9.80 14.38
CA LYS A 187 -11.63 -11.17 13.88
C LYS A 187 -11.84 -11.31 12.38
N GLN A 188 -12.52 -10.36 11.78
CA GLN A 188 -12.87 -10.36 10.36
C GLN A 188 -12.72 -8.95 9.76
N PRO A 189 -12.35 -8.83 8.48
CA PRO A 189 -12.43 -7.56 7.77
C PRO A 189 -13.89 -7.11 7.62
N THR A 190 -14.12 -5.80 7.62
CA THR A 190 -15.45 -5.22 7.45
C THR A 190 -15.64 -4.70 6.04
N TYR A 191 -16.78 -5.06 5.43
CA TYR A 191 -17.21 -4.54 4.14
C TYR A 191 -18.52 -3.77 4.32
N ILE A 192 -18.59 -2.54 3.80
CA ILE A 192 -19.78 -1.70 3.81
C ILE A 192 -20.10 -1.36 2.36
N GLN A 193 -21.31 -1.67 1.93
CA GLN A 193 -21.74 -1.57 0.53
C GLN A 193 -20.77 -2.27 -0.45
N GLY A 194 -20.17 -3.39 -0.02
CA GLY A 194 -19.19 -4.14 -0.80
C GLY A 194 -17.77 -3.55 -0.80
N ILE A 195 -17.53 -2.44 -0.11
CA ILE A 195 -16.23 -1.78 -0.01
C ILE A 195 -15.55 -2.21 1.29
N LEU A 196 -14.35 -2.79 1.17
CA LEU A 196 -13.49 -3.08 2.31
C LEU A 196 -13.09 -1.77 2.99
N ILE A 197 -13.37 -1.64 4.30
CA ILE A 197 -13.01 -0.46 5.08
C ILE A 197 -11.94 -0.79 6.12
N ALA A 198 -10.93 0.05 6.21
CA ALA A 198 -9.97 0.11 7.30
C ALA A 198 -9.78 1.57 7.69
N ASN A 199 -10.10 1.91 8.92
CA ASN A 199 -9.91 3.23 9.51
C ASN A 199 -9.88 3.10 11.03
N LYS A 200 -9.88 4.18 11.79
CA LYS A 200 -9.78 4.11 13.26
C LYS A 200 -10.91 3.34 13.96
N THR A 201 -12.08 3.18 13.32
CA THR A 201 -13.20 2.39 13.85
C THR A 201 -13.14 0.93 13.38
N TYR A 202 -12.79 0.72 12.11
CA TYR A 202 -12.86 -0.59 11.46
C TYR A 202 -11.46 -1.15 11.25
N GLY A 203 -11.13 -2.17 12.01
CA GLY A 203 -9.83 -2.82 11.93
C GLY A 203 -9.82 -4.05 11.01
N LEU A 204 -8.62 -4.51 10.70
CA LEU A 204 -8.33 -5.74 9.98
C LEU A 204 -7.65 -6.73 10.92
N PRO A 205 -8.00 -8.03 10.90
CA PRO A 205 -7.32 -9.01 11.72
C PRO A 205 -5.87 -9.21 11.25
N ARG A 206 -5.01 -9.66 12.16
CA ARG A 206 -3.58 -9.91 11.86
C ARG A 206 -3.39 -10.93 10.74
N SER A 207 -4.31 -11.87 10.59
CA SER A 207 -4.31 -12.89 9.54
C SER A 207 -4.74 -12.36 8.16
N PHE A 208 -5.23 -11.12 8.06
CA PHE A 208 -5.59 -10.51 6.79
C PHE A 208 -4.33 -9.99 6.10
N ASP A 209 -3.81 -10.76 5.16
CA ASP A 209 -2.50 -10.57 4.50
C ASP A 209 -2.63 -10.78 2.97
N PRO A 210 -3.39 -9.90 2.26
CA PRO A 210 -3.67 -10.08 0.84
C PRO A 210 -2.49 -9.72 -0.09
N GLY A 211 -1.48 -9.00 0.42
CA GLY A 211 -0.48 -8.36 -0.43
C GLY A 211 -1.03 -7.14 -1.19
N ALA A 212 -0.26 -6.61 -2.11
CA ALA A 212 -0.71 -5.51 -2.98
C ALA A 212 -1.67 -6.03 -4.06
N ASP A 213 -2.81 -5.37 -4.22
CA ASP A 213 -3.84 -5.75 -5.19
C ASP A 213 -3.37 -5.51 -6.63
N SER A 214 -3.53 -6.51 -7.49
CA SER A 214 -3.07 -6.47 -8.89
C SER A 214 -3.85 -5.47 -9.75
N ASP A 215 -5.16 -5.31 -9.51
CA ASP A 215 -5.99 -4.37 -10.27
C ASP A 215 -5.66 -2.93 -9.88
N MET A 216 -5.40 -2.68 -8.61
CA MET A 216 -4.87 -1.40 -8.13
C MET A 216 -3.54 -1.07 -8.80
N LEU A 217 -2.58 -1.99 -8.85
CA LEU A 217 -1.27 -1.78 -9.48
C LEU A 217 -1.40 -1.52 -10.99
N ASN A 218 -2.29 -2.26 -11.68
CA ASN A 218 -2.59 -2.06 -13.09
C ASN A 218 -3.23 -0.69 -13.35
N ALA A 219 -4.18 -0.29 -12.50
CA ALA A 219 -4.82 1.02 -12.56
C ALA A 219 -3.82 2.16 -12.34
N PHE A 220 -2.92 2.01 -11.36
CA PHE A 220 -1.84 2.95 -11.12
C PHE A 220 -0.87 3.05 -12.30
N SER A 221 -0.51 1.92 -12.92
CA SER A 221 0.34 1.92 -14.11
C SER A 221 -0.25 2.74 -15.25
N LYS A 222 -1.58 2.65 -15.48
CA LYS A 222 -2.29 3.48 -16.47
C LYS A 222 -2.26 4.96 -16.07
N MET A 223 -2.59 5.26 -14.82
CA MET A 223 -2.59 6.62 -14.27
C MET A 223 -1.21 7.29 -14.43
N ARG A 224 -0.14 6.58 -14.08
CA ARG A 224 1.25 7.04 -14.21
C ARG A 224 1.64 7.33 -15.65
N LYS A 225 1.24 6.47 -16.60
CA LYS A 225 1.52 6.66 -18.03
C LYS A 225 0.83 7.92 -18.57
N ASP A 226 -0.41 8.18 -18.17
CA ASP A 226 -1.15 9.34 -18.63
C ASP A 226 -0.68 10.65 -17.98
N ALA A 227 -0.27 10.62 -16.73
CA ALA A 227 0.41 11.74 -16.07
C ALA A 227 1.74 12.06 -16.78
N ALA A 228 2.53 11.05 -17.15
CA ALA A 228 3.80 11.21 -17.84
C ALA A 228 3.67 11.91 -19.21
N LYS A 229 2.56 11.70 -19.94
CA LYS A 229 2.26 12.43 -21.20
C LYS A 229 2.09 13.94 -20.99
N GLN A 230 1.84 14.36 -19.76
CA GLN A 230 1.71 15.76 -19.36
C GLN A 230 2.96 16.28 -18.62
N GLY A 231 4.07 15.54 -18.69
CA GLY A 231 5.33 15.88 -18.05
C GLY A 231 5.37 15.66 -16.54
N LEU A 232 4.38 14.94 -15.97
CA LEU A 232 4.28 14.68 -14.54
C LEU A 232 4.84 13.30 -14.19
N SER A 233 5.56 13.22 -13.05
CA SER A 233 6.16 11.96 -12.58
C SER A 233 5.44 11.45 -11.33
N LEU A 234 4.66 10.37 -11.48
CA LEU A 234 4.05 9.66 -10.36
C LEU A 234 4.86 8.42 -10.02
N VAL A 235 5.29 8.33 -8.76
CA VAL A 235 6.07 7.22 -8.22
C VAL A 235 5.26 6.54 -7.11
N ASN A 236 5.23 5.22 -7.11
CA ASN A 236 4.70 4.43 -6.00
C ASN A 236 5.82 4.31 -4.95
N SER A 237 5.72 5.08 -3.88
CA SER A 237 6.72 5.11 -2.80
C SER A 237 6.42 4.09 -1.71
N SER A 238 5.14 3.75 -1.51
CA SER A 238 4.68 2.76 -0.54
C SER A 238 3.32 2.23 -0.99
N ASN A 239 3.05 0.95 -0.73
CA ASN A 239 1.74 0.36 -1.01
C ASN A 239 1.33 -0.60 0.12
N TYR A 240 1.31 -1.91 -0.12
CA TYR A 240 0.96 -2.89 0.90
C TYR A 240 1.92 -2.84 2.09
N ARG A 241 1.35 -2.93 3.30
CA ARG A 241 2.08 -3.04 4.56
C ARG A 241 1.38 -4.05 5.45
N SER A 242 2.09 -5.11 5.86
CA SER A 242 1.53 -6.13 6.73
C SER A 242 1.16 -5.59 8.13
N TYR A 243 0.32 -6.32 8.84
CA TYR A 243 -0.01 -6.02 10.25
C TYR A 243 1.27 -5.85 11.09
N ASP A 244 2.24 -6.75 10.92
CA ASP A 244 3.46 -6.75 11.73
C ASP A 244 4.42 -5.62 11.35
N ASP A 245 4.46 -5.22 10.08
CA ASP A 245 5.18 -4.02 9.66
C ASP A 245 4.56 -2.77 10.30
N GLN A 246 3.22 -2.71 10.34
CA GLN A 246 2.54 -1.62 11.02
C GLN A 246 2.81 -1.60 12.53
N VAL A 247 2.89 -2.76 13.20
CA VAL A 247 3.31 -2.83 14.62
C VAL A 247 4.69 -2.20 14.81
N ARG A 248 5.66 -2.57 13.95
CA ARG A 248 7.03 -2.03 14.03
C ARG A 248 7.06 -0.51 13.81
N LEU A 249 6.36 -0.05 12.79
CA LEU A 249 6.29 1.35 12.42
C LEU A 249 5.61 2.18 13.52
N TYR A 250 4.48 1.73 14.03
CA TYR A 250 3.72 2.41 15.06
C TYR A 250 4.51 2.49 16.38
N LYS A 251 5.19 1.40 16.80
CA LYS A 251 6.10 1.42 17.96
C LYS A 251 7.17 2.50 17.84
N LYS A 252 7.77 2.65 16.65
CA LYS A 252 8.77 3.70 16.39
C LYS A 252 8.18 5.10 16.58
N TYR A 253 6.99 5.35 16.06
CA TYR A 253 6.32 6.65 16.19
C TYR A 253 5.91 6.93 17.63
N VAL A 254 5.32 5.96 18.32
CA VAL A 254 4.95 6.11 19.74
C VAL A 254 6.18 6.38 20.62
N SER A 255 7.30 5.70 20.35
CA SER A 255 8.56 5.94 21.09
C SER A 255 9.15 7.33 20.85
N ARG A 256 8.96 7.89 19.64
CA ARG A 256 9.48 9.21 19.26
C ARG A 256 8.59 10.36 19.74
N ASP A 257 7.29 10.25 19.51
CA ASP A 257 6.35 11.38 19.61
C ASP A 257 5.26 11.16 20.70
N GLY A 258 5.17 9.97 21.26
CA GLY A 258 4.07 9.56 22.14
C GLY A 258 2.85 9.09 21.34
N GLN A 259 1.97 8.32 22.01
CA GLN A 259 0.81 7.69 21.36
C GLN A 259 -0.17 8.71 20.80
N GLN A 260 -0.50 9.76 21.54
CA GLN A 260 -1.46 10.77 21.12
C GLN A 260 -1.03 11.47 19.82
N ALA A 261 0.26 11.84 19.70
CA ALA A 261 0.78 12.45 18.50
C ALA A 261 0.85 11.43 17.35
N ALA A 262 1.35 10.22 17.61
CA ALA A 262 1.41 9.15 16.60
C ALA A 262 0.05 8.85 15.99
N ASP A 263 -1.02 8.85 16.76
CA ASP A 263 -2.39 8.60 16.29
C ASP A 263 -2.92 9.65 15.29
N THR A 264 -2.30 10.83 15.18
CA THR A 264 -2.75 11.85 14.21
C THR A 264 -2.29 11.61 12.79
N TYR A 265 -1.19 10.88 12.60
CA TYR A 265 -0.56 10.65 11.28
C TYR A 265 -0.23 9.18 10.99
N SER A 266 -0.42 8.27 11.96
CA SER A 266 -0.16 6.84 11.78
C SER A 266 -1.29 6.01 12.37
N ALA A 267 -1.73 5.01 11.63
CA ALA A 267 -2.73 4.08 12.12
C ALA A 267 -2.17 3.16 13.21
N ARG A 268 -2.99 2.86 14.22
CA ARG A 268 -2.70 1.76 15.15
C ARG A 268 -2.65 0.43 14.37
N PRO A 269 -1.85 -0.57 14.82
CA PRO A 269 -1.81 -1.89 14.18
C PRO A 269 -3.21 -2.48 13.98
N GLY A 270 -3.47 -2.97 12.77
CA GLY A 270 -4.77 -3.47 12.35
C GLY A 270 -5.72 -2.40 11.78
N PHE A 271 -5.43 -1.10 11.92
CA PHE A 271 -6.28 -0.02 11.42
C PHE A 271 -5.69 0.72 10.22
N SER A 272 -4.55 0.27 9.71
CA SER A 272 -3.89 0.86 8.54
C SER A 272 -4.56 0.43 7.24
N GLU A 273 -4.91 1.40 6.38
CA GLU A 273 -5.39 1.09 5.03
C GLU A 273 -4.36 0.37 4.16
N HIS A 274 -3.07 0.53 4.43
CA HIS A 274 -2.02 -0.21 3.71
C HIS A 274 -2.15 -1.72 3.84
N GLN A 275 -2.73 -2.21 4.95
CA GLN A 275 -2.99 -3.64 5.13
C GLN A 275 -4.08 -4.16 4.18
N THR A 276 -4.92 -3.29 3.61
CA THR A 276 -5.92 -3.71 2.61
C THR A 276 -5.31 -4.14 1.29
N GLY A 277 -4.07 -3.71 1.00
CA GLY A 277 -3.46 -3.86 -0.32
C GLY A 277 -4.03 -2.93 -1.40
N LEU A 278 -4.91 -1.99 -1.03
CA LEU A 278 -5.67 -1.14 -1.95
C LEU A 278 -5.25 0.34 -1.91
N VAL A 279 -4.06 0.65 -1.40
CA VAL A 279 -3.55 2.02 -1.31
C VAL A 279 -2.15 2.16 -1.88
N ILE A 280 -1.83 3.37 -2.30
CA ILE A 280 -0.49 3.78 -2.74
C ILE A 280 -0.18 5.12 -2.11
N ASP A 281 1.01 5.24 -1.53
CA ASP A 281 1.62 6.53 -1.23
C ASP A 281 2.45 6.99 -2.44
N LEU A 282 2.21 8.21 -2.87
CA LEU A 282 2.82 8.79 -4.06
C LEU A 282 4.05 9.64 -3.72
N ASN A 283 5.09 9.55 -4.53
CA ASN A 283 6.25 10.44 -4.58
C ASN A 283 6.92 10.66 -3.21
N SER A 284 6.41 11.59 -2.39
CA SER A 284 6.94 11.92 -1.07
C SER A 284 5.84 11.87 -0.03
N VAL A 285 6.04 11.09 1.03
CA VAL A 285 5.14 11.00 2.20
C VAL A 285 5.45 12.18 3.14
N SER A 286 5.19 13.38 2.65
CA SER A 286 5.41 14.64 3.41
C SER A 286 4.58 15.79 2.83
N ASP A 287 4.38 16.83 3.63
CA ASP A 287 3.68 18.04 3.23
C ASP A 287 4.30 18.73 2.00
N ALA A 288 5.57 18.45 1.68
CA ALA A 288 6.24 18.94 0.48
C ALA A 288 5.59 18.46 -0.82
N PHE A 289 4.81 17.37 -0.80
CA PHE A 289 4.04 16.91 -1.95
C PHE A 289 2.80 17.79 -2.20
N ALA A 290 2.26 18.42 -1.15
CA ALA A 290 1.10 19.28 -1.27
C ALA A 290 1.39 20.49 -2.21
N GLY A 291 0.47 20.74 -3.13
CA GLY A 291 0.57 21.87 -4.08
C GLY A 291 1.52 21.65 -5.26
N THR A 292 2.25 20.53 -5.32
CA THR A 292 3.02 20.17 -6.52
C THR A 292 2.10 19.96 -7.72
N PRO A 293 2.62 20.12 -8.96
CA PRO A 293 1.85 19.80 -10.17
C PRO A 293 1.26 18.39 -10.14
N GLU A 294 2.01 17.42 -9.64
CA GLU A 294 1.59 16.02 -9.49
C GLU A 294 0.42 15.88 -8.52
N ALA A 295 0.52 16.45 -7.32
CA ALA A 295 -0.56 16.41 -6.32
C ALA A 295 -1.85 17.07 -6.85
N ASN A 296 -1.72 18.22 -7.50
CA ASN A 296 -2.84 18.93 -8.11
C ASN A 296 -3.49 18.13 -9.24
N TRP A 297 -2.69 17.43 -10.04
CA TRP A 297 -3.18 16.58 -11.10
C TRP A 297 -3.88 15.33 -10.53
N VAL A 298 -3.30 14.68 -9.52
CA VAL A 298 -3.87 13.52 -8.81
C VAL A 298 -5.22 13.89 -8.21
N ALA A 299 -5.32 15.00 -7.49
CA ALA A 299 -6.57 15.46 -6.89
C ALA A 299 -7.71 15.60 -7.92
N LYS A 300 -7.40 15.96 -9.17
CA LYS A 300 -8.38 16.16 -10.25
C LYS A 300 -8.66 14.92 -11.09
N ASN A 301 -7.73 13.96 -11.15
CA ASN A 301 -7.77 12.89 -12.15
C ASN A 301 -7.76 11.49 -11.59
N ALA A 302 -7.35 11.27 -10.34
CA ALA A 302 -7.18 9.94 -9.77
C ALA A 302 -8.46 9.08 -9.86
N HIS A 303 -9.65 9.70 -9.70
CA HIS A 303 -10.94 9.01 -9.77
C HIS A 303 -11.18 8.32 -11.12
N LYS A 304 -10.64 8.86 -12.23
CA LYS A 304 -10.76 8.29 -13.58
C LYS A 304 -10.03 6.95 -13.70
N TYR A 305 -9.11 6.67 -12.79
CA TYR A 305 -8.32 5.44 -12.70
C TYR A 305 -8.74 4.57 -11.52
N GLY A 306 -9.80 4.96 -10.80
CA GLY A 306 -10.34 4.21 -9.69
C GLY A 306 -9.76 4.58 -8.32
N PHE A 307 -9.04 5.69 -8.20
CA PHE A 307 -8.47 6.16 -6.94
C PHE A 307 -9.18 7.41 -6.41
N ILE A 308 -9.17 7.56 -5.09
CA ILE A 308 -9.49 8.82 -4.40
C ILE A 308 -8.29 9.30 -3.59
N VAL A 309 -8.14 10.61 -3.38
CA VAL A 309 -7.29 11.13 -2.30
C VAL A 309 -8.01 10.80 -1.00
N ARG A 310 -7.39 9.96 -0.18
CA ARG A 310 -8.08 9.32 0.95
C ARG A 310 -8.33 10.26 2.12
N TYR A 311 -7.39 11.13 2.41
CA TYR A 311 -7.42 12.07 3.52
C TYR A 311 -7.34 13.51 3.01
N PRO A 312 -8.47 14.07 2.51
CA PRO A 312 -8.49 15.40 1.90
C PRO A 312 -8.40 16.50 2.94
N LYS A 313 -7.86 17.67 2.54
CA LYS A 313 -7.67 18.84 3.38
C LYS A 313 -9.00 19.33 3.98
N GLY A 314 -9.01 19.64 5.28
CA GLY A 314 -10.17 20.15 6.01
C GLY A 314 -11.18 19.08 6.41
N LYS A 315 -10.83 17.79 6.28
CA LYS A 315 -11.66 16.64 6.66
C LYS A 315 -11.06 15.80 7.80
N GLU A 316 -10.08 16.34 8.52
CA GLU A 316 -9.32 15.66 9.56
C GLU A 316 -10.23 15.17 10.70
N ALA A 317 -11.25 15.97 11.06
CA ALA A 317 -12.23 15.59 12.09
C ALA A 317 -13.12 14.40 11.69
N ILE A 318 -13.24 14.12 10.37
CA ILE A 318 -14.06 13.04 9.83
C ILE A 318 -13.21 11.79 9.61
N THR A 319 -12.07 11.95 8.96
CA THR A 319 -11.18 10.83 8.61
C THR A 319 -10.34 10.37 9.79
N GLY A 320 -10.11 11.26 10.77
CA GLY A 320 -9.23 11.02 11.91
C GLY A 320 -7.74 11.16 11.60
N TYR A 321 -7.37 11.51 10.36
CA TYR A 321 -5.98 11.71 9.92
C TYR A 321 -5.79 13.10 9.36
N GLN A 322 -4.56 13.60 9.43
CA GLN A 322 -4.17 14.85 8.80
C GLN A 322 -4.32 14.77 7.27
N TYR A 323 -4.24 15.90 6.58
CA TYR A 323 -4.24 15.96 5.14
C TYR A 323 -3.05 15.19 4.54
N GLU A 324 -3.32 14.22 3.67
CA GLU A 324 -2.30 13.40 3.01
C GLU A 324 -2.53 13.37 1.50
N PRO A 325 -2.00 14.35 0.74
CA PRO A 325 -2.19 14.42 -0.71
C PRO A 325 -1.53 13.26 -1.47
N TRP A 326 -0.59 12.57 -0.84
CA TRP A 326 0.13 11.41 -1.39
C TRP A 326 -0.65 10.10 -1.25
N HIS A 327 -1.53 9.97 -0.24
CA HIS A 327 -2.22 8.74 0.08
C HIS A 327 -3.48 8.58 -0.78
N ILE A 328 -3.41 7.66 -1.76
CA ILE A 328 -4.54 7.37 -2.65
C ILE A 328 -5.09 5.97 -2.41
N ARG A 329 -6.42 5.88 -2.29
CA ARG A 329 -7.16 4.63 -2.09
C ARG A 329 -7.84 4.19 -3.38
N TYR A 330 -7.66 2.92 -3.76
CA TYR A 330 -8.34 2.28 -4.89
C TYR A 330 -9.72 1.74 -4.49
N LEU A 331 -10.73 2.09 -5.28
CA LEU A 331 -12.14 1.71 -5.11
C LEU A 331 -12.76 1.18 -6.41
N GLY A 332 -11.97 1.11 -7.49
CA GLY A 332 -12.48 0.95 -8.85
C GLY A 332 -13.10 2.24 -9.40
N VAL A 333 -13.12 2.37 -10.73
CA VAL A 333 -13.47 3.64 -11.42
C VAL A 333 -14.88 4.12 -11.06
N LYS A 334 -15.87 3.23 -11.02
CA LYS A 334 -17.27 3.60 -10.73
C LYS A 334 -17.39 4.24 -9.35
N THR A 335 -16.91 3.57 -8.33
CA THR A 335 -17.02 4.03 -6.93
C THR A 335 -16.16 5.25 -6.67
N ALA A 336 -14.91 5.26 -7.13
CA ALA A 336 -14.01 6.40 -6.97
C ALA A 336 -14.58 7.67 -7.63
N THR A 337 -15.19 7.54 -8.80
CA THR A 337 -15.85 8.67 -9.49
C THR A 337 -17.07 9.18 -8.71
N ALA A 338 -17.89 8.28 -8.15
CA ALA A 338 -19.04 8.66 -7.34
C ALA A 338 -18.61 9.40 -6.06
N VAL A 339 -17.59 8.89 -5.35
CA VAL A 339 -17.02 9.57 -4.17
C VAL A 339 -16.45 10.94 -4.55
N TYR A 340 -15.66 11.03 -5.62
CA TYR A 340 -15.10 12.29 -6.09
C TYR A 340 -16.18 13.33 -6.43
N GLN A 341 -17.21 12.93 -7.17
CA GLN A 341 -18.30 13.82 -7.57
C GLN A 341 -19.18 14.29 -6.41
N SER A 342 -19.30 13.46 -5.36
CA SER A 342 -20.04 13.84 -4.15
C SER A 342 -19.30 14.87 -3.29
N GLY A 343 -18.00 15.04 -3.45
CA GLY A 343 -17.15 15.86 -2.58
C GLY A 343 -17.01 15.33 -1.15
N GLN A 344 -17.42 14.09 -0.92
CA GLN A 344 -17.40 13.42 0.38
C GLN A 344 -16.07 12.67 0.61
N THR A 345 -15.71 12.48 1.88
CA THR A 345 -14.73 11.47 2.26
C THR A 345 -15.31 10.08 2.11
N LEU A 346 -14.48 9.05 2.19
CA LEU A 346 -14.97 7.67 2.18
C LEU A 346 -15.87 7.39 3.39
N GLU A 347 -15.58 7.98 4.55
CA GLU A 347 -16.41 7.88 5.76
C GLU A 347 -17.82 8.47 5.54
N GLU A 348 -17.87 9.70 5.02
CA GLU A 348 -19.16 10.36 4.72
C GLU A 348 -19.95 9.57 3.67
N TYR A 349 -19.30 9.09 2.63
CA TYR A 349 -19.94 8.33 1.54
C TYR A 349 -20.53 7.00 2.02
N LEU A 350 -19.86 6.33 2.96
CA LEU A 350 -20.30 5.06 3.54
C LEU A 350 -21.20 5.23 4.78
N GLY A 351 -21.33 6.45 5.31
CA GLY A 351 -22.08 6.73 6.54
C GLY A 351 -21.41 6.13 7.79
N VAL A 352 -20.08 6.17 7.88
CA VAL A 352 -19.30 5.56 8.97
C VAL A 352 -18.45 6.60 9.71
N THR A 353 -17.97 6.21 10.89
CA THR A 353 -17.05 7.01 11.70
C THR A 353 -15.61 6.52 11.58
N SER A 354 -14.66 7.37 11.97
CA SER A 354 -13.22 7.04 12.06
C SER A 354 -12.68 7.50 13.41
N VAL A 355 -13.02 6.75 14.46
CA VAL A 355 -12.62 7.03 15.85
C VAL A 355 -12.22 5.71 16.51
N TYR A 356 -11.10 5.70 17.24
CA TYR A 356 -10.73 4.52 18.02
C TYR A 356 -11.73 4.34 19.17
N ALA A 357 -12.26 3.13 19.29
CA ALA A 357 -12.95 2.72 20.50
C ALA A 357 -11.89 2.40 21.56
N ASP A 358 -11.88 3.11 22.66
CA ASP A 358 -11.01 2.88 23.82
C ASP A 358 -11.41 1.62 24.60
#